data_53399da8fe97cb008703ef9bdacf3262
#
_entry.id   53399da8fe97cb008703ef9bdacf3262
#
_cell.length_a   1.000
_cell.length_b   1.000
_cell.length_c   1.000
_cell.angle_alpha   90.00
_cell.angle_beta   90.00
_cell.angle_gamma   90.00
#
_symmetry.space_group_name_H-M   'P 1'
#
loop_
_entity.id
_entity.type
_entity.pdbx_description
1 polymer ?
#
loop_
_entity_poly.entity_id
_entity_poly.type
_entity_poly.pdbx_seq_one_letter_code
_entity_poly.pdbx_strand_id
1 'polypeptide(L)'
;MKRFFVFLFASMASIIVAASCTSGPDKKPLIVTTTDVFEDGYPAEKAIDRLARLGYEGIDMGLDYWTFEGSPLAADNYTEWGKTLRAHADKVGIPYTHAHAPGDAGNSWWVERSIEMSAILGAKYLVVHPIFKIDGNDIEDRDQFISVNAEAIRKWLPLLKEKDVVILSENILWGASKDPRIIADLVKEVDSPYFGWCFDVGHAWSCGFAPDILKQCGSVPLSLHIQDNHGNGDEHLIPGDGTIDFDLFLSTLKEVGYKGDCVLEAHHQSLEAPDDERDEILARLLDVSRDIRDRMSSR
;
A
#
# COMPACT_ATOMS: atom_id res chain seq x y z
N MET A 1 19.51 25.33 -65.64
CA MET A 1 20.10 25.08 -64.31
C MET A 1 18.98 24.86 -63.30
N LYS A 2 18.65 23.62 -62.98
CA LYS A 2 17.62 23.27 -62.00
C LYS A 2 18.34 22.99 -60.66
N ARG A 3 18.05 23.79 -59.63
CA ARG A 3 18.55 23.56 -58.27
C ARG A 3 17.60 22.60 -57.54
N PHE A 4 18.10 21.43 -57.15
CA PHE A 4 17.44 20.51 -56.24
C PHE A 4 17.69 20.97 -54.80
N PHE A 5 16.60 21.22 -54.08
CA PHE A 5 16.64 21.37 -52.60
C PHE A 5 16.41 20.00 -51.99
N VAL A 6 17.43 19.51 -51.28
CA VAL A 6 17.31 18.30 -50.41
C VAL A 6 16.86 18.76 -49.04
N PHE A 7 15.66 18.36 -48.64
CA PHE A 7 15.21 18.51 -47.26
C PHE A 7 15.73 17.35 -46.43
N LEU A 8 16.65 17.62 -45.51
CA LEU A 8 17.05 16.68 -44.47
C LEU A 8 15.95 16.71 -43.39
N PHE A 9 15.21 15.62 -43.25
CA PHE A 9 14.38 15.37 -42.04
C PHE A 9 15.30 14.81 -40.96
N ALA A 10 15.59 15.65 -39.94
CA ALA A 10 16.16 15.18 -38.68
C ALA A 10 15.07 14.57 -37.84
N SER A 11 15.05 13.25 -37.72
CA SER A 11 14.17 12.57 -36.74
C SER A 11 14.77 12.78 -35.36
N MET A 12 14.12 13.62 -34.52
CA MET A 12 14.36 13.65 -33.09
C MET A 12 13.78 12.38 -32.49
N ALA A 13 14.62 11.41 -32.21
CA ALA A 13 14.29 10.30 -31.33
C ALA A 13 14.17 10.85 -29.91
N SER A 14 12.96 11.00 -29.40
CA SER A 14 12.70 11.29 -28.00
C SER A 14 13.13 10.07 -27.17
N ILE A 15 14.25 10.19 -26.48
CA ILE A 15 14.66 9.22 -25.47
C ILE A 15 13.72 9.44 -24.28
N ILE A 16 12.72 8.57 -24.17
CA ILE A 16 11.92 8.45 -22.93
C ILE A 16 12.86 7.80 -21.92
N VAL A 17 13.43 8.62 -21.03
CA VAL A 17 14.06 8.12 -19.82
C VAL A 17 12.93 7.68 -18.90
N ALA A 18 12.59 6.41 -18.95
CA ALA A 18 11.80 5.78 -17.89
C ALA A 18 12.65 5.87 -16.62
N ALA A 19 12.23 6.76 -15.70
CA ALA A 19 12.74 6.75 -14.34
C ALA A 19 12.23 5.48 -13.65
N SER A 20 12.95 4.35 -13.89
CA SER A 20 12.74 3.16 -13.06
C SER A 20 13.29 3.52 -11.68
N CYS A 21 12.43 3.57 -10.68
CA CYS A 21 12.84 3.44 -9.28
C CYS A 21 13.40 2.04 -9.09
N THR A 22 14.63 1.80 -9.57
CA THR A 22 15.37 0.61 -9.23
C THR A 22 15.93 0.80 -7.84
N SER A 23 15.25 0.19 -6.83
CA SER A 23 16.00 -0.31 -5.68
C SER A 23 17.17 -1.09 -6.25
N GLY A 24 18.41 -0.74 -5.88
CA GLY A 24 19.60 -1.46 -6.36
C GLY A 24 19.48 -2.95 -6.03
N PRO A 25 20.16 -3.84 -6.77
CA PRO A 25 19.97 -5.29 -6.71
C PRO A 25 20.26 -5.96 -5.35
N ASP A 26 20.61 -5.20 -4.31
CA ASP A 26 21.06 -5.71 -3.01
C ASP A 26 20.36 -5.07 -1.78
N LYS A 27 19.30 -4.28 -1.96
CA LYS A 27 18.59 -3.73 -0.79
C LYS A 27 17.63 -4.78 -0.23
N LYS A 28 17.88 -5.19 1.03
CA LYS A 28 16.98 -6.09 1.77
C LYS A 28 15.62 -5.39 1.95
N PRO A 29 14.48 -6.08 1.72
CA PRO A 29 13.16 -5.54 2.02
C PRO A 29 13.05 -5.06 3.46
N LEU A 30 12.40 -3.93 3.70
CA LEU A 30 12.13 -3.45 5.05
C LEU A 30 10.99 -4.26 5.68
N ILE A 31 11.02 -4.36 7.02
CA ILE A 31 9.86 -4.80 7.80
C ILE A 31 9.09 -3.56 8.19
N VAL A 32 7.90 -3.44 7.62
CA VAL A 32 6.99 -2.31 7.80
C VAL A 32 5.74 -2.82 8.51
N THR A 33 5.18 -2.06 9.44
CA THR A 33 3.87 -2.36 10.01
C THR A 33 2.97 -1.14 9.96
N THR A 34 1.67 -1.38 9.85
CA THR A 34 0.66 -0.32 9.94
C THR A 34 0.62 0.27 11.35
N THR A 35 0.24 1.54 11.45
CA THR A 35 -0.09 2.15 12.75
C THR A 35 -1.41 1.68 13.32
N ASP A 36 -2.20 0.91 12.57
CA ASP A 36 -3.49 0.34 12.98
C ASP A 36 -3.34 -0.75 14.07
N VAL A 37 -2.09 -1.14 14.35
CA VAL A 37 -1.74 -1.91 15.56
C VAL A 37 -2.03 -1.15 16.86
N PHE A 38 -2.42 0.13 16.78
CA PHE A 38 -2.86 0.98 17.88
C PHE A 38 -4.31 1.42 17.64
N GLU A 39 -5.03 1.71 18.74
CA GLU A 39 -6.41 2.21 18.69
C GLU A 39 -6.53 3.62 18.07
N ASP A 40 -7.73 3.98 17.62
CA ASP A 40 -8.07 5.30 17.12
C ASP A 40 -7.59 6.42 18.06
N GLY A 41 -6.86 7.38 17.50
CA GLY A 41 -6.35 8.51 18.28
C GLY A 41 -5.22 8.18 19.24
N TYR A 42 -4.61 6.98 19.16
CA TYR A 42 -3.36 6.71 19.89
C TYR A 42 -2.30 7.75 19.49
N PRO A 43 -1.61 8.39 20.46
CA PRO A 43 -0.67 9.46 20.13
C PRO A 43 0.39 9.03 19.11
N ALA A 44 0.37 9.63 17.92
CA ALA A 44 1.20 9.18 16.79
C ALA A 44 2.69 9.19 17.10
N GLU A 45 3.19 10.17 17.87
CA GLU A 45 4.60 10.21 18.29
C GLU A 45 4.96 9.04 19.21
N LYS A 46 4.02 8.60 20.08
CA LYS A 46 4.25 7.40 20.89
C LYS A 46 4.27 6.12 20.05
N ALA A 47 3.41 6.04 19.01
CA ALA A 47 3.43 4.93 18.07
C ALA A 47 4.79 4.85 17.35
N ILE A 48 5.31 5.98 16.85
CA ILE A 48 6.62 6.08 16.21
C ILE A 48 7.73 5.59 17.16
N ASP A 49 7.77 6.13 18.40
CA ASP A 49 8.77 5.76 19.40
C ASP A 49 8.72 4.27 19.73
N ARG A 50 7.51 3.72 19.86
CA ARG A 50 7.28 2.32 20.22
C ARG A 50 7.75 1.38 19.11
N LEU A 51 7.37 1.63 17.86
CA LEU A 51 7.77 0.85 16.69
C LEU A 51 9.28 0.91 16.46
N ALA A 52 9.89 2.11 16.56
CA ALA A 52 11.33 2.28 16.43
C ALA A 52 12.10 1.52 17.53
N ARG A 53 11.66 1.61 18.80
CA ARG A 53 12.25 0.92 19.94
C ARG A 53 12.18 -0.60 19.81
N LEU A 54 11.08 -1.14 19.27
CA LEU A 54 10.91 -2.56 19.02
C LEU A 54 11.77 -3.07 17.86
N GLY A 55 12.16 -2.20 16.94
CA GLY A 55 13.05 -2.53 15.82
C GLY A 55 12.35 -2.75 14.50
N TYR A 56 11.14 -2.21 14.31
CA TYR A 56 10.55 -2.09 12.99
C TYR A 56 11.38 -1.14 12.11
N GLU A 57 11.39 -1.38 10.81
CA GLU A 57 12.29 -0.71 9.86
C GLU A 57 11.57 0.36 9.02
N GLY A 58 10.24 0.39 9.07
CA GLY A 58 9.39 1.37 8.41
C GLY A 58 7.99 1.39 8.99
N ILE A 59 7.26 2.44 8.68
CA ILE A 59 5.86 2.67 9.11
C ILE A 59 4.97 2.77 7.89
N ASP A 60 3.85 2.09 7.95
CA ASP A 60 2.65 2.34 7.15
C ASP A 60 1.68 3.17 8.00
N MET A 61 1.39 4.40 7.58
CA MET A 61 0.53 5.30 8.35
C MET A 61 -0.93 5.08 8.02
N GLY A 62 -1.68 4.44 8.91
CA GLY A 62 -3.14 4.34 8.83
C GLY A 62 -3.79 5.70 9.05
N LEU A 63 -4.04 6.43 7.97
CA LEU A 63 -4.70 7.75 8.04
C LEU A 63 -6.20 7.62 8.32
N ASP A 64 -6.81 6.49 8.06
CA ASP A 64 -8.20 6.15 8.34
C ASP A 64 -8.52 6.17 9.84
N TYR A 65 -7.56 5.85 10.71
CA TYR A 65 -7.65 5.96 12.16
C TYR A 65 -7.65 7.42 12.67
N TRP A 66 -7.55 8.39 11.75
CA TRP A 66 -7.55 9.83 12.06
C TRP A 66 -8.74 10.57 11.43
N THR A 67 -9.89 9.89 11.31
CA THR A 67 -11.12 10.46 10.71
C THR A 67 -12.16 10.94 11.73
N PHE A 68 -11.87 10.80 13.02
CA PHE A 68 -12.79 11.24 14.09
C PHE A 68 -12.86 12.78 14.20
N GLU A 69 -13.95 13.27 14.82
CA GLU A 69 -14.17 14.71 15.03
C GLU A 69 -13.02 15.33 15.85
N GLY A 70 -12.46 16.42 15.35
CA GLY A 70 -11.32 17.11 16.00
C GLY A 70 -9.96 16.46 15.75
N SER A 71 -9.90 15.44 14.89
CA SER A 71 -8.61 14.83 14.56
C SER A 71 -7.67 15.82 13.87
N PRO A 72 -6.34 15.68 14.08
CA PRO A 72 -5.35 16.52 13.40
C PRO A 72 -5.43 16.42 11.87
N LEU A 73 -5.75 15.24 11.33
CA LEU A 73 -5.88 15.03 9.88
C LEU A 73 -7.06 15.81 9.28
N ALA A 74 -8.17 15.93 10.03
CA ALA A 74 -9.35 16.69 9.59
C ALA A 74 -9.20 18.21 9.74
N ALA A 75 -8.23 18.68 10.51
CA ALA A 75 -8.01 20.10 10.79
C ALA A 75 -7.43 20.85 9.58
N ASP A 76 -7.62 22.18 9.52
CA ASP A 76 -7.07 23.01 8.44
C ASP A 76 -5.53 23.04 8.42
N ASN A 77 -4.90 22.85 9.58
CA ASN A 77 -3.45 22.84 9.74
C ASN A 77 -2.83 21.43 9.77
N TYR A 78 -3.50 20.43 9.18
CA TYR A 78 -3.01 19.03 9.15
C TYR A 78 -1.58 18.88 8.60
N THR A 79 -1.18 19.78 7.70
CA THR A 79 0.18 19.76 7.14
C THR A 79 1.27 20.05 8.19
N GLU A 80 0.98 20.87 9.19
CA GLU A 80 1.91 21.13 10.30
C GLU A 80 2.03 19.90 11.21
N TRP A 81 0.93 19.21 11.43
CA TRP A 81 0.94 17.92 12.13
C TRP A 81 1.82 16.90 11.38
N GLY A 82 1.62 16.75 10.06
CA GLY A 82 2.45 15.86 9.25
C GLY A 82 3.95 16.19 9.31
N LYS A 83 4.31 17.47 9.26
CA LYS A 83 5.71 17.91 9.42
C LYS A 83 6.28 17.55 10.79
N THR A 84 5.46 17.67 11.84
CA THR A 84 5.86 17.28 13.21
C THR A 84 6.13 15.79 13.29
N LEU A 85 5.24 14.95 12.74
CA LEU A 85 5.41 13.50 12.69
C LEU A 85 6.65 13.10 11.89
N ARG A 86 6.86 13.73 10.73
CA ARG A 86 8.05 13.46 9.91
C ARG A 86 9.34 13.80 10.66
N ALA A 87 9.40 14.98 11.28
CA ALA A 87 10.57 15.39 12.04
C ALA A 87 10.85 14.47 13.24
N HIS A 88 9.78 13.95 13.88
CA HIS A 88 9.90 13.00 14.97
C HIS A 88 10.44 11.64 14.46
N ALA A 89 9.89 11.11 13.39
CA ALA A 89 10.31 9.87 12.75
C ALA A 89 11.78 9.94 12.30
N ASP A 90 12.20 11.04 11.68
CA ASP A 90 13.58 11.29 11.27
C ASP A 90 14.53 11.30 12.48
N LYS A 91 14.10 11.89 13.62
CA LYS A 91 14.89 11.93 14.86
C LYS A 91 15.13 10.55 15.47
N VAL A 92 14.13 9.66 15.43
CA VAL A 92 14.25 8.30 15.98
C VAL A 92 14.74 7.28 14.97
N GLY A 93 14.83 7.66 13.69
CA GLY A 93 15.43 6.86 12.62
C GLY A 93 14.52 5.80 12.01
N ILE A 94 13.20 5.97 12.06
CA ILE A 94 12.24 5.07 11.40
C ILE A 94 11.46 5.83 10.31
N PRO A 95 11.60 5.50 9.02
CA PRO A 95 10.90 6.19 7.95
C PRO A 95 9.44 5.78 7.83
N TYR A 96 8.59 6.69 7.37
CA TYR A 96 7.34 6.33 6.73
C TYR A 96 7.63 5.86 5.30
N THR A 97 7.13 4.71 4.93
CA THR A 97 7.30 4.12 3.58
C THR A 97 5.97 4.01 2.85
N HIS A 98 4.91 3.78 3.61
CA HIS A 98 3.54 3.63 3.15
C HIS A 98 2.60 4.51 3.96
N ALA A 99 1.41 4.75 3.42
CA ALA A 99 0.26 5.27 4.13
C ALA A 99 -1.01 4.63 3.58
N HIS A 100 -2.07 4.56 4.39
CA HIS A 100 -3.38 4.05 4.01
C HIS A 100 -4.43 5.15 4.13
N ALA A 101 -5.17 5.41 3.04
CA ALA A 101 -6.14 6.50 2.96
C ALA A 101 -7.48 6.12 3.57
N PRO A 102 -8.19 7.06 4.20
CA PRO A 102 -9.57 6.86 4.62
C PRO A 102 -10.53 6.68 3.44
N GLY A 103 -11.42 5.71 3.53
CA GLY A 103 -12.47 5.47 2.55
C GLY A 103 -11.96 4.92 1.22
N ASP A 104 -12.58 5.31 0.12
CA ASP A 104 -12.26 4.83 -1.21
C ASP A 104 -11.86 5.96 -2.18
N ALA A 105 -11.45 5.59 -3.40
CA ALA A 105 -10.99 6.50 -4.45
C ALA A 105 -12.04 7.55 -4.89
N GLY A 106 -13.31 7.37 -4.52
CA GLY A 106 -14.39 8.33 -4.77
C GLY A 106 -14.42 9.48 -3.76
N ASN A 107 -13.80 9.34 -2.61
CA ASN A 107 -13.75 10.37 -1.58
C ASN A 107 -12.62 11.38 -1.85
N SER A 108 -12.87 12.32 -2.75
CA SER A 108 -11.86 13.28 -3.20
C SER A 108 -11.22 14.09 -2.07
N TRP A 109 -11.95 14.40 -1.01
CA TRP A 109 -11.42 15.20 0.10
C TRP A 109 -10.35 14.42 0.89
N TRP A 110 -10.62 13.13 1.19
CA TRP A 110 -9.65 12.30 1.89
C TRP A 110 -8.48 11.90 0.99
N VAL A 111 -8.73 11.59 -0.28
CA VAL A 111 -7.67 11.23 -1.23
C VAL A 111 -6.65 12.36 -1.40
N GLU A 112 -7.12 13.62 -1.58
CA GLU A 112 -6.24 14.78 -1.70
C GLU A 112 -5.35 14.95 -0.47
N ARG A 113 -5.97 14.95 0.72
CA ARG A 113 -5.25 15.07 2.00
C ARG A 113 -4.26 13.94 2.21
N SER A 114 -4.63 12.72 1.87
CA SER A 114 -3.75 11.55 2.01
C SER A 114 -2.54 11.62 1.06
N ILE A 115 -2.71 12.12 -0.17
CA ILE A 115 -1.58 12.36 -1.09
C ILE A 115 -0.63 13.39 -0.50
N GLU A 116 -1.15 14.50 0.02
CA GLU A 116 -0.32 15.54 0.63
C GLU A 116 0.37 15.07 1.91
N MET A 117 -0.34 14.34 2.78
CA MET A 117 0.25 13.75 3.98
C MET A 117 1.34 12.74 3.63
N SER A 118 1.11 11.84 2.68
CA SER A 118 2.13 10.90 2.22
C SER A 118 3.40 11.62 1.76
N ALA A 119 3.26 12.68 0.97
CA ALA A 119 4.39 13.49 0.53
C ALA A 119 5.14 14.15 1.69
N ILE A 120 4.43 14.71 2.67
CA ILE A 120 5.02 15.36 3.85
C ILE A 120 5.74 14.34 4.72
N LEU A 121 5.13 13.19 4.97
CA LEU A 121 5.71 12.07 5.72
C LEU A 121 6.89 11.43 4.99
N GLY A 122 6.96 11.57 3.67
CA GLY A 122 7.95 10.91 2.81
C GLY A 122 7.57 9.46 2.49
N ALA A 123 6.32 9.10 2.70
CA ALA A 123 5.77 7.82 2.26
C ALA A 123 5.64 7.80 0.74
N LYS A 124 6.30 6.85 0.10
CA LYS A 124 6.27 6.71 -1.36
C LYS A 124 4.95 6.14 -1.85
N TYR A 125 4.36 5.23 -1.09
CA TYR A 125 3.17 4.50 -1.47
C TYR A 125 1.99 4.93 -0.60
N LEU A 126 0.84 5.14 -1.25
CA LEU A 126 -0.44 5.44 -0.60
C LEU A 126 -1.45 4.39 -1.04
N VAL A 127 -1.84 3.49 -0.13
CA VAL A 127 -2.92 2.54 -0.38
C VAL A 127 -4.25 3.28 -0.33
N VAL A 128 -5.09 3.04 -1.34
CA VAL A 128 -6.44 3.61 -1.46
C VAL A 128 -7.37 2.50 -1.92
N HIS A 129 -8.40 2.21 -1.14
CA HIS A 129 -9.42 1.27 -1.56
C HIS A 129 -10.07 1.70 -2.87
N PRO A 130 -10.37 0.79 -3.78
CA PRO A 130 -11.12 1.13 -4.97
C PRO A 130 -12.57 1.51 -4.63
N ILE A 131 -13.24 2.25 -5.50
CA ILE A 131 -14.69 2.44 -5.46
C ILE A 131 -15.31 1.07 -5.73
N PHE A 132 -15.94 0.50 -4.72
CA PHE A 132 -16.55 -0.83 -4.79
C PHE A 132 -18.07 -0.80 -4.75
N LYS A 133 -18.67 0.38 -4.48
CA LYS A 133 -20.12 0.60 -4.43
C LYS A 133 -20.55 1.83 -5.23
N ILE A 134 -21.72 1.73 -5.87
CA ILE A 134 -22.44 2.86 -6.45
C ILE A 134 -23.90 2.78 -5.96
N ASP A 135 -24.41 3.90 -5.42
CA ASP A 135 -25.79 3.99 -4.88
C ASP A 135 -26.12 2.88 -3.88
N GLY A 136 -25.12 2.49 -3.07
CA GLY A 136 -25.23 1.47 -2.03
C GLY A 136 -25.15 0.02 -2.50
N ASN A 137 -24.98 -0.22 -3.80
CA ASN A 137 -24.85 -1.56 -4.38
C ASN A 137 -23.41 -1.84 -4.76
N ASP A 138 -22.92 -3.06 -4.48
CA ASP A 138 -21.60 -3.49 -4.87
C ASP A 138 -21.46 -3.52 -6.40
N ILE A 139 -20.32 -3.07 -6.91
CA ILE A 139 -19.98 -3.14 -8.33
C ILE A 139 -19.42 -4.52 -8.62
N GLU A 140 -20.25 -5.43 -9.12
CA GLU A 140 -19.83 -6.79 -9.47
C GLU A 140 -19.35 -6.90 -10.92
N ASP A 141 -19.80 -5.99 -11.80
CA ASP A 141 -19.38 -5.96 -13.19
C ASP A 141 -17.94 -5.44 -13.31
N ARG A 142 -17.07 -6.27 -13.89
CA ARG A 142 -15.64 -5.99 -14.04
C ARG A 142 -15.36 -4.72 -14.84
N ASP A 143 -16.05 -4.56 -15.97
CA ASP A 143 -15.74 -3.46 -16.88
C ASP A 143 -16.26 -2.13 -16.32
N GLN A 144 -17.39 -2.13 -15.63
CA GLN A 144 -17.88 -1.00 -14.86
C GLN A 144 -16.92 -0.63 -13.74
N PHE A 145 -16.45 -1.62 -12.97
CA PHE A 145 -15.49 -1.41 -11.89
C PHE A 145 -14.19 -0.76 -12.38
N ILE A 146 -13.60 -1.31 -13.46
CA ILE A 146 -12.38 -0.77 -14.06
C ILE A 146 -12.61 0.66 -14.56
N SER A 147 -13.70 0.90 -15.29
CA SER A 147 -14.01 2.22 -15.85
C SER A 147 -14.14 3.30 -14.79
N VAL A 148 -14.91 3.04 -13.73
CA VAL A 148 -15.17 4.00 -12.65
C VAL A 148 -13.89 4.31 -11.89
N ASN A 149 -13.12 3.28 -11.52
CA ASN A 149 -11.89 3.45 -10.78
C ASN A 149 -10.77 4.10 -11.60
N ALA A 150 -10.63 3.73 -12.87
CA ALA A 150 -9.66 4.37 -13.76
C ALA A 150 -9.95 5.86 -13.93
N GLU A 151 -11.22 6.25 -14.07
CA GLU A 151 -11.62 7.66 -14.13
C GLU A 151 -11.26 8.39 -12.83
N ALA A 152 -11.57 7.80 -11.66
CA ALA A 152 -11.28 8.37 -10.36
C ALA A 152 -9.77 8.59 -10.15
N ILE A 153 -8.95 7.58 -10.45
CA ILE A 153 -7.49 7.65 -10.29
C ILE A 153 -6.85 8.65 -11.26
N ARG A 154 -7.29 8.70 -12.52
CA ARG A 154 -6.74 9.61 -13.53
C ARG A 154 -6.84 11.09 -13.13
N LYS A 155 -7.83 11.46 -12.31
CA LYS A 155 -7.96 12.83 -11.76
C LYS A 155 -6.78 13.23 -10.88
N TRP A 156 -6.17 12.26 -10.20
CA TRP A 156 -5.08 12.48 -9.23
C TRP A 156 -3.69 12.41 -9.85
N LEU A 157 -3.52 11.87 -11.05
CA LEU A 157 -2.20 11.69 -11.66
C LEU A 157 -1.34 12.98 -11.72
N PRO A 158 -1.90 14.18 -11.99
CA PRO A 158 -1.09 15.41 -11.95
C PRO A 158 -0.53 15.71 -10.56
N LEU A 159 -1.34 15.58 -9.50
CA LEU A 159 -0.93 15.80 -8.12
C LEU A 159 0.05 14.74 -7.65
N LEU A 160 -0.20 13.47 -7.96
CA LEU A 160 0.69 12.35 -7.65
C LEU A 160 2.08 12.55 -8.25
N LYS A 161 2.14 13.01 -9.49
CA LYS A 161 3.40 13.36 -10.16
C LYS A 161 4.10 14.54 -9.47
N GLU A 162 3.36 15.58 -9.10
CA GLU A 162 3.90 16.77 -8.39
C GLU A 162 4.50 16.37 -7.04
N LYS A 163 3.78 15.53 -6.30
CA LYS A 163 4.15 15.12 -4.93
C LYS A 163 5.09 13.92 -4.88
N ASP A 164 5.37 13.27 -6.01
CA ASP A 164 6.15 12.02 -6.13
C ASP A 164 5.59 10.88 -5.26
N VAL A 165 4.27 10.75 -5.18
CA VAL A 165 3.53 9.69 -4.49
C VAL A 165 2.93 8.74 -5.51
N VAL A 166 2.86 7.46 -5.17
CA VAL A 166 2.21 6.41 -5.99
C VAL A 166 0.98 5.90 -5.25
N ILE A 167 -0.20 6.02 -5.84
CA ILE A 167 -1.39 5.35 -5.30
C ILE A 167 -1.33 3.85 -5.63
N LEU A 168 -1.65 3.03 -4.65
CA LEU A 168 -1.83 1.60 -4.79
C LEU A 168 -3.30 1.25 -4.53
N SER A 169 -3.98 0.68 -5.52
CA SER A 169 -5.30 0.09 -5.30
C SER A 169 -5.16 -1.30 -4.70
N GLU A 170 -6.01 -1.63 -3.75
CA GLU A 170 -5.96 -2.88 -3.00
C GLU A 170 -7.09 -3.83 -3.40
N ASN A 171 -6.85 -5.16 -3.37
CA ASN A 171 -7.92 -6.14 -3.42
C ASN A 171 -8.60 -6.23 -2.05
N ILE A 172 -9.89 -5.95 -2.00
CA ILE A 172 -10.70 -5.91 -0.77
C ILE A 172 -11.87 -6.89 -0.84
N LEU A 173 -12.66 -7.00 0.24
CA LEU A 173 -13.66 -8.05 0.41
C LEU A 173 -14.98 -7.85 -0.36
N TRP A 174 -15.14 -6.77 -1.16
CA TRP A 174 -16.43 -6.38 -1.74
C TRP A 174 -16.40 -6.18 -3.25
N GLY A 175 -17.51 -6.48 -3.90
CA GLY A 175 -17.70 -6.27 -5.35
C GLY A 175 -16.64 -6.97 -6.19
N ALA A 176 -16.33 -6.42 -7.34
CA ALA A 176 -15.32 -6.95 -8.26
C ALA A 176 -13.88 -6.87 -7.72
N SER A 177 -13.62 -6.03 -6.71
CA SER A 177 -12.29 -5.90 -6.08
C SER A 177 -11.84 -7.14 -5.28
N LYS A 178 -12.75 -8.09 -5.00
CA LYS A 178 -12.42 -9.39 -4.41
C LYS A 178 -11.40 -10.17 -5.23
N ASP A 179 -11.43 -10.00 -6.54
CA ASP A 179 -10.55 -10.71 -7.47
C ASP A 179 -9.29 -9.88 -7.76
N PRO A 180 -8.10 -10.29 -7.25
CA PRO A 180 -6.86 -9.56 -7.45
C PRO A 180 -6.49 -9.33 -8.93
N ARG A 181 -6.98 -10.21 -9.83
CA ARG A 181 -6.76 -10.07 -11.27
C ARG A 181 -7.42 -8.81 -11.83
N ILE A 182 -8.57 -8.43 -11.28
CA ILE A 182 -9.30 -7.22 -11.70
C ILE A 182 -8.55 -5.97 -11.24
N ILE A 183 -7.95 -5.98 -10.06
CA ILE A 183 -7.09 -4.89 -9.60
C ILE A 183 -5.85 -4.75 -10.50
N ALA A 184 -5.22 -5.86 -10.84
CA ALA A 184 -4.09 -5.85 -11.77
C ALA A 184 -4.49 -5.35 -13.19
N ASP A 185 -5.70 -5.65 -13.65
CA ASP A 185 -6.23 -5.15 -14.92
C ASP A 185 -6.55 -3.64 -14.84
N LEU A 186 -7.02 -3.13 -13.69
CA LEU A 186 -7.18 -1.70 -13.45
C LEU A 186 -5.84 -0.95 -13.57
N VAL A 187 -4.75 -1.53 -13.06
CA VAL A 187 -3.41 -0.94 -13.21
C VAL A 187 -3.02 -0.82 -14.69
N LYS A 188 -3.28 -1.85 -15.49
CA LYS A 188 -3.04 -1.81 -16.95
C LYS A 188 -3.90 -0.76 -17.65
N GLU A 189 -5.17 -0.60 -17.23
CA GLU A 189 -6.09 0.39 -17.82
C GLU A 189 -5.64 1.82 -17.52
N VAL A 190 -5.15 2.10 -16.32
CA VAL A 190 -4.66 3.45 -15.94
C VAL A 190 -3.33 3.76 -16.62
N ASP A 191 -2.44 2.78 -16.75
CA ASP A 191 -1.13 2.84 -17.42
C ASP A 191 -0.29 4.06 -17.01
N SER A 192 0.02 4.16 -15.71
CA SER A 192 0.76 5.27 -15.14
C SER A 192 1.84 4.81 -14.16
N PRO A 193 3.05 5.41 -14.15
CA PRO A 193 4.07 5.11 -13.14
C PRO A 193 3.71 5.61 -11.73
N TYR A 194 2.63 6.38 -11.59
CA TYR A 194 2.12 6.89 -10.32
C TYR A 194 0.90 6.12 -9.81
N PHE A 195 0.60 4.98 -10.43
CA PHE A 195 -0.46 4.08 -10.02
C PHE A 195 0.00 2.63 -10.09
N GLY A 196 -0.29 1.87 -9.03
CA GLY A 196 0.01 0.46 -8.91
C GLY A 196 -1.03 -0.25 -8.07
N TRP A 197 -0.66 -1.38 -7.50
CA TRP A 197 -1.56 -2.12 -6.62
C TRP A 197 -0.83 -2.72 -5.42
N CYS A 198 -1.58 -2.87 -4.34
CA CYS A 198 -1.25 -3.61 -3.14
C CYS A 198 -1.97 -4.95 -3.18
N PHE A 199 -1.27 -6.03 -2.90
CA PHE A 199 -1.88 -7.34 -2.72
C PHE A 199 -2.05 -7.65 -1.24
N ASP A 200 -3.31 -7.68 -0.79
CA ASP A 200 -3.65 -8.23 0.51
C ASP A 200 -3.92 -9.73 0.39
N VAL A 201 -3.06 -10.52 1.04
CA VAL A 201 -3.14 -11.98 0.99
C VAL A 201 -4.30 -12.51 1.83
N GLY A 202 -4.65 -11.84 2.91
CA GLY A 202 -5.76 -12.21 3.78
C GLY A 202 -7.11 -11.92 3.14
N HIS A 203 -7.27 -10.77 2.49
CA HIS A 203 -8.47 -10.47 1.70
C HIS A 203 -8.66 -11.48 0.57
N ALA A 204 -7.60 -11.82 -0.16
CA ALA A 204 -7.68 -12.84 -1.21
C ALA A 204 -8.11 -14.19 -0.63
N TRP A 205 -7.52 -14.62 0.51
CA TRP A 205 -7.86 -15.86 1.18
C TRP A 205 -9.32 -15.90 1.65
N SER A 206 -9.80 -14.83 2.28
CA SER A 206 -11.20 -14.70 2.73
C SER A 206 -12.19 -14.73 1.55
N CYS A 207 -11.76 -14.31 0.37
CA CYS A 207 -12.55 -14.37 -0.87
C CYS A 207 -12.41 -15.71 -1.60
N GLY A 208 -11.71 -16.71 -1.03
CA GLY A 208 -11.55 -18.05 -1.59
C GLY A 208 -10.44 -18.18 -2.64
N PHE A 209 -9.54 -17.21 -2.73
CA PHE A 209 -8.36 -17.27 -3.60
C PHE A 209 -7.14 -17.75 -2.83
N ALA A 210 -6.50 -18.83 -3.29
CA ALA A 210 -5.21 -19.24 -2.76
C ALA A 210 -4.11 -18.22 -3.13
N PRO A 211 -3.02 -18.11 -2.34
CA PRO A 211 -1.97 -17.12 -2.58
C PRO A 211 -1.33 -17.14 -3.97
N ASP A 212 -1.36 -18.30 -4.66
CA ASP A 212 -0.82 -18.44 -6.01
C ASP A 212 -1.68 -17.81 -7.12
N ILE A 213 -2.83 -17.20 -6.78
CA ILE A 213 -3.61 -16.32 -7.67
C ILE A 213 -2.73 -15.22 -8.27
N LEU A 214 -1.69 -14.76 -7.57
CA LEU A 214 -0.73 -13.77 -8.05
C LEU A 214 -0.11 -14.14 -9.41
N LYS A 215 0.08 -15.44 -9.69
CA LYS A 215 0.61 -15.92 -10.98
C LYS A 215 -0.32 -15.62 -12.16
N GLN A 216 -1.59 -15.33 -11.89
CA GLN A 216 -2.62 -15.05 -12.88
C GLN A 216 -2.89 -13.56 -13.08
N CYS A 217 -2.33 -12.68 -12.23
CA CYS A 217 -2.61 -11.24 -12.28
C CYS A 217 -1.93 -10.51 -13.44
N GLY A 218 -0.86 -11.08 -14.00
CA GLY A 218 -0.16 -10.51 -15.16
C GLY A 218 0.61 -9.20 -14.89
N SER A 219 0.65 -8.75 -13.63
CA SER A 219 1.53 -7.70 -13.12
C SER A 219 1.92 -8.03 -11.68
N VAL A 220 3.12 -7.58 -11.28
CA VAL A 220 3.60 -7.75 -9.89
C VAL A 220 3.06 -6.62 -9.04
N PRO A 221 2.53 -6.88 -7.81
CA PRO A 221 2.16 -5.81 -6.89
C PRO A 221 3.38 -4.96 -6.51
N LEU A 222 3.16 -3.69 -6.20
CA LEU A 222 4.21 -2.79 -5.71
C LEU A 222 4.34 -2.87 -4.19
N SER A 223 3.28 -3.26 -3.50
CA SER A 223 3.25 -3.51 -2.06
C SER A 223 2.39 -4.72 -1.73
N LEU A 224 2.49 -5.15 -0.49
CA LEU A 224 1.69 -6.23 0.11
C LEU A 224 1.03 -5.69 1.36
N HIS A 225 -0.14 -6.25 1.71
CA HIS A 225 -0.63 -6.32 3.07
C HIS A 225 -0.59 -7.77 3.52
N ILE A 226 0.19 -8.03 4.56
CA ILE A 226 0.45 -9.38 5.07
C ILE A 226 -0.25 -9.52 6.41
N GLN A 227 -1.27 -10.31 6.44
CA GLN A 227 -2.06 -10.72 7.59
C GLN A 227 -2.47 -12.17 7.44
N ASP A 228 -3.03 -12.78 8.48
CA ASP A 228 -3.61 -14.12 8.43
C ASP A 228 -5.08 -14.11 8.84
N ASN A 229 -5.82 -15.11 8.43
CA ASN A 229 -7.20 -15.35 8.84
C ASN A 229 -7.61 -16.80 8.57
N HIS A 230 -8.84 -17.17 8.97
CA HIS A 230 -9.39 -18.52 8.80
C HIS A 230 -10.19 -18.72 7.50
N GLY A 231 -10.14 -17.77 6.56
CA GLY A 231 -10.80 -17.87 5.26
C GLY A 231 -12.31 -17.54 5.29
N ASN A 232 -12.81 -16.94 6.35
CA ASN A 232 -14.24 -16.64 6.52
C ASN A 232 -14.52 -15.21 7.03
N GLY A 233 -13.51 -14.36 7.08
CA GLY A 233 -13.60 -12.98 7.52
C GLY A 233 -12.26 -12.25 7.45
N ASP A 234 -12.32 -10.97 7.73
CA ASP A 234 -11.17 -10.07 7.76
C ASP A 234 -10.62 -9.99 9.19
N GLU A 235 -9.78 -10.96 9.55
CA GLU A 235 -9.38 -11.11 10.95
C GLU A 235 -8.07 -10.40 11.29
N HIS A 236 -7.24 -10.07 10.33
CA HIS A 236 -5.94 -9.40 10.51
C HIS A 236 -5.06 -10.03 11.60
N LEU A 237 -4.99 -11.37 11.63
CA LEU A 237 -4.19 -12.12 12.60
C LEU A 237 -2.69 -12.05 12.25
N ILE A 238 -1.86 -12.30 13.25
CA ILE A 238 -0.42 -12.51 13.05
C ILE A 238 -0.23 -13.72 12.13
N PRO A 239 0.64 -13.64 11.09
CA PRO A 239 0.92 -14.75 10.21
C PRO A 239 1.29 -16.04 10.95
N GLY A 240 0.58 -17.12 10.65
CA GLY A 240 0.68 -18.42 11.31
C GLY A 240 -0.40 -18.68 12.38
N ASP A 241 -1.24 -17.71 12.71
CA ASP A 241 -2.38 -17.89 13.63
C ASP A 241 -3.70 -18.21 12.91
N GLY A 242 -3.74 -18.06 11.59
CA GLY A 242 -4.85 -18.44 10.73
C GLY A 242 -4.58 -19.71 9.93
N THR A 243 -5.05 -19.72 8.69
CA THR A 243 -4.99 -20.90 7.80
C THR A 243 -4.37 -20.63 6.44
N ILE A 244 -3.79 -19.45 6.21
CA ILE A 244 -3.12 -19.11 4.94
C ILE A 244 -1.87 -19.98 4.77
N ASP A 245 -1.71 -20.57 3.60
CA ASP A 245 -0.48 -21.31 3.24
C ASP A 245 0.66 -20.30 2.92
N PHE A 246 1.41 -19.91 3.96
CA PHE A 246 2.55 -18.99 3.82
C PHE A 246 3.72 -19.61 3.05
N ASP A 247 3.86 -20.93 2.98
CA ASP A 247 4.88 -21.58 2.14
C ASP A 247 4.55 -21.38 0.66
N LEU A 248 3.28 -21.58 0.30
CA LEU A 248 2.78 -21.29 -1.05
C LEU A 248 2.87 -19.80 -1.37
N PHE A 249 2.48 -18.92 -0.43
CA PHE A 249 2.56 -17.46 -0.62
C PHE A 249 3.99 -16.99 -0.94
N LEU A 250 4.95 -17.36 -0.08
CA LEU A 250 6.34 -16.92 -0.21
C LEU A 250 7.02 -17.50 -1.46
N SER A 251 6.71 -18.75 -1.82
CA SER A 251 7.19 -19.32 -3.08
C SER A 251 6.61 -18.59 -4.30
N THR A 252 5.32 -18.23 -4.23
CA THR A 252 4.66 -17.46 -5.28
C THR A 252 5.25 -16.07 -5.45
N LEU A 253 5.53 -15.34 -4.37
CA LEU A 253 6.18 -14.03 -4.43
C LEU A 253 7.53 -14.09 -5.16
N LYS A 254 8.32 -15.14 -4.92
CA LYS A 254 9.59 -15.37 -5.65
C LYS A 254 9.36 -15.64 -7.13
N GLU A 255 8.40 -16.50 -7.46
CA GLU A 255 8.08 -16.86 -8.84
C GLU A 255 7.61 -15.65 -9.66
N VAL A 256 6.76 -14.78 -9.09
CA VAL A 256 6.30 -13.57 -9.76
C VAL A 256 7.33 -12.43 -9.73
N GLY A 257 8.41 -12.59 -8.94
CA GLY A 257 9.51 -11.63 -8.89
C GLY A 257 9.24 -10.40 -8.04
N TYR A 258 8.43 -10.52 -6.98
CA TYR A 258 8.21 -9.42 -6.03
C TYR A 258 9.50 -8.95 -5.38
N LYS A 259 9.67 -7.61 -5.24
CA LYS A 259 10.88 -6.96 -4.71
C LYS A 259 10.59 -5.84 -3.72
N GLY A 260 9.32 -5.66 -3.35
CA GLY A 260 8.89 -4.65 -2.39
C GLY A 260 9.19 -5.05 -0.95
N ASP A 261 8.72 -4.21 -0.03
CA ASP A 261 8.89 -4.39 1.40
C ASP A 261 7.95 -5.48 1.97
N CYS A 262 8.25 -5.95 3.17
CA CYS A 262 7.41 -6.85 3.96
C CYS A 262 6.49 -5.97 4.82
N VAL A 263 5.28 -5.66 4.33
CA VAL A 263 4.33 -4.75 4.97
C VAL A 263 3.26 -5.57 5.69
N LEU A 264 3.22 -5.42 7.01
CA LEU A 264 2.31 -6.15 7.89
C LEU A 264 1.08 -5.33 8.21
N GLU A 265 -0.09 -5.92 8.02
CA GLU A 265 -1.39 -5.36 8.42
C GLU A 265 -2.09 -6.29 9.42
N ALA A 266 -1.31 -6.85 10.36
CA ALA A 266 -1.77 -7.80 11.36
C ALA A 266 -1.95 -7.05 12.70
N HIS A 267 -3.14 -6.51 12.92
CA HIS A 267 -3.41 -5.61 14.03
C HIS A 267 -4.35 -6.19 15.11
N HIS A 268 -5.10 -7.27 14.81
CA HIS A 268 -6.13 -7.82 15.69
C HIS A 268 -5.65 -8.05 17.12
N GLN A 269 -4.60 -8.87 17.30
CA GLN A 269 -4.14 -9.23 18.63
C GLN A 269 -3.58 -8.02 19.41
N SER A 270 -2.96 -7.05 18.72
CA SER A 270 -2.43 -5.86 19.39
C SER A 270 -3.51 -4.89 19.83
N LEU A 271 -4.64 -4.83 19.11
CA LEU A 271 -5.81 -4.02 19.50
C LEU A 271 -6.58 -4.64 20.66
N GLU A 272 -6.63 -5.97 20.76
CA GLU A 272 -7.28 -6.67 21.87
C GLU A 272 -6.43 -6.68 23.16
N ALA A 273 -5.12 -6.52 23.03
CA ALA A 273 -4.21 -6.55 24.15
C ALA A 273 -4.25 -5.24 24.97
N PRO A 274 -4.14 -5.33 26.30
CA PRO A 274 -3.85 -4.15 27.13
C PRO A 274 -2.56 -3.46 26.70
N ASP A 275 -2.46 -2.14 26.91
CA ASP A 275 -1.32 -1.36 26.42
C ASP A 275 0.04 -1.83 26.98
N ASP A 276 0.06 -2.34 28.21
CA ASP A 276 1.26 -2.90 28.85
C ASP A 276 1.69 -4.28 28.31
N GLU A 277 0.78 -5.02 27.67
CA GLU A 277 1.07 -6.31 27.03
C GLU A 277 1.35 -6.16 25.52
N ARG A 278 1.00 -5.03 24.90
CA ARG A 278 1.08 -4.80 23.45
C ARG A 278 2.49 -4.94 22.90
N ASP A 279 3.53 -4.58 23.67
CA ASP A 279 4.91 -4.74 23.24
C ASP A 279 5.28 -6.21 22.97
N GLU A 280 4.76 -7.16 23.75
CA GLU A 280 5.01 -8.59 23.54
C GLU A 280 4.37 -9.08 22.24
N ILE A 281 3.14 -8.62 21.96
CA ILE A 281 2.42 -8.93 20.71
C ILE A 281 3.17 -8.37 19.50
N LEU A 282 3.57 -7.10 19.56
CA LEU A 282 4.29 -6.44 18.47
C LEU A 282 5.70 -7.05 18.29
N ALA A 283 6.38 -7.46 19.35
CA ALA A 283 7.65 -8.17 19.24
C ALA A 283 7.48 -9.54 18.57
N ARG A 284 6.41 -10.28 18.90
CA ARG A 284 6.07 -11.54 18.24
C ARG A 284 5.77 -11.33 16.74
N LEU A 285 4.97 -10.31 16.39
CA LEU A 285 4.70 -9.95 15.00
C LEU A 285 6.00 -9.64 14.25
N LEU A 286 6.89 -8.86 14.86
CA LEU A 286 8.20 -8.53 14.28
C LEU A 286 9.06 -9.77 14.05
N ASP A 287 9.08 -10.73 14.98
CA ASP A 287 9.89 -11.96 14.84
C ASP A 287 9.37 -12.84 13.70
N VAL A 288 8.04 -12.99 13.58
CA VAL A 288 7.40 -13.67 12.43
C VAL A 288 7.73 -12.94 11.11
N SER A 289 7.68 -11.61 11.12
CA SER A 289 8.00 -10.79 9.95
C SER A 289 9.45 -10.94 9.49
N ARG A 290 10.38 -11.14 10.41
CA ARG A 290 11.79 -11.43 10.07
C ARG A 290 11.95 -12.74 9.31
N ASP A 291 11.25 -13.79 9.72
CA ASP A 291 11.25 -15.07 8.98
C ASP A 291 10.64 -14.89 7.59
N ILE A 292 9.47 -14.26 7.50
CA ILE A 292 8.80 -13.98 6.21
C ILE A 292 9.74 -13.22 5.28
N ARG A 293 10.31 -12.08 5.71
CA ARG A 293 11.22 -11.27 4.91
C ARG A 293 12.46 -12.04 4.48
N ASP A 294 13.07 -12.79 5.38
CA ASP A 294 14.29 -13.53 5.08
C ASP A 294 14.01 -14.64 4.06
N ARG A 295 12.84 -15.27 4.13
CA ARG A 295 12.33 -16.23 3.16
C ARG A 295 11.96 -15.58 1.82
N MET A 296 11.40 -14.37 1.81
CA MET A 296 11.17 -13.59 0.58
C MET A 296 12.48 -13.29 -0.14
N SER A 297 13.55 -13.00 0.61
CA SER A 297 14.85 -12.56 0.10
C SER A 297 15.79 -13.72 -0.27
N SER A 298 15.54 -14.94 0.23
CA SER A 298 16.39 -16.12 -0.05
C SER A 298 16.31 -16.49 -1.54
N ARG A 299 17.48 -16.74 -2.17
CA ARG A 299 17.60 -17.15 -3.57
C ARG A 299 17.06 -18.55 -3.82
#